data_e86b99864386a1318d64989a82bbff11
#
_entry.id   e86b99864386a1318d64989a82bbff11
#
_cell.length_a   1.000
_cell.length_b   1.000
_cell.length_c   1.000
_cell.angle_alpha   90.00
_cell.angle_beta   90.00
_cell.angle_gamma   90.00
#
_symmetry.space_group_name_H-M   'P 1'
#
loop_
_entity.id
_entity.type
_entity.pdbx_description
1 polymer ?
#
loop_
_entity_poly.entity_id
_entity_poly.type
_entity_poly.pdbx_seq_one_letter_code
_entity_poly.pdbx_strand_id
1 'polypeptide(L)'
;MKYIEVFDQDGLRTMKISEQEAPKNTDFEVKIAVHAAGVNRADILQRLGKYPAPAGISPILGLEVAGEILAIGRQVQGFQKGDRVMALLAGGGYAQFVVVDYRLLMPIPKHLDYIQAAGIPEVFLTAYQTLFTLGALRPKEQVLLHAGASGVGTAAIQLAYAW
;
A
#
# COMPACT_ATOMS: atom_id res chain seq x y z
N MET A 1 4.49 19.06 -3.17
CA MET A 1 5.15 17.79 -2.78
C MET A 1 5.81 17.14 -3.97
N LYS A 2 6.92 16.42 -3.74
CA LYS A 2 7.54 15.59 -4.78
C LYS A 2 6.80 14.26 -4.91
N TYR A 3 6.70 13.75 -6.14
CA TYR A 3 6.11 12.46 -6.47
C TYR A 3 6.77 11.85 -7.70
N ILE A 4 6.53 10.56 -7.95
CA ILE A 4 6.99 9.88 -9.16
C ILE A 4 5.92 10.02 -10.24
N GLU A 5 6.23 10.75 -11.29
CA GLU A 5 5.41 10.89 -12.48
C GLU A 5 5.81 9.85 -13.53
N VAL A 6 4.81 9.18 -14.09
CA VAL A 6 4.99 8.33 -15.29
C VAL A 6 4.66 9.17 -16.52
N PHE A 7 5.57 9.21 -17.48
CA PHE A 7 5.38 9.96 -18.71
C PHE A 7 5.86 9.13 -19.91
N ASP A 8 5.39 9.49 -21.10
CA ASP A 8 5.85 8.86 -22.34
C ASP A 8 7.05 9.63 -22.88
N GLN A 9 8.12 8.91 -23.17
CA GLN A 9 9.30 9.43 -23.86
C GLN A 9 9.64 8.51 -25.01
N ASP A 10 9.39 8.97 -26.23
CA ASP A 10 9.66 8.24 -27.48
C ASP A 10 9.01 6.83 -27.52
N GLY A 11 7.77 6.73 -27.01
CA GLY A 11 7.02 5.46 -26.93
C GLY A 11 7.41 4.59 -25.74
N LEU A 12 8.29 5.06 -24.84
CA LEU A 12 8.68 4.37 -23.62
C LEU A 12 8.05 5.04 -22.39
N ARG A 13 7.32 4.26 -21.61
CA ARG A 13 6.81 4.69 -20.30
C ARG A 13 7.92 4.77 -19.27
N THR A 14 8.40 5.96 -19.01
CA THR A 14 9.51 6.24 -18.07
C THR A 14 9.02 7.00 -16.84
N MET A 15 9.89 7.22 -15.87
CA MET A 15 9.55 7.84 -14.60
C MET A 15 10.51 8.98 -14.30
N LYS A 16 9.99 10.06 -13.73
CA LYS A 16 10.78 11.18 -13.21
C LYS A 16 10.20 11.68 -11.90
N ILE A 17 10.99 12.44 -11.15
CA ILE A 17 10.52 13.19 -9.99
C ILE A 17 9.86 14.47 -10.51
N SER A 18 8.61 14.69 -10.10
CA SER A 18 7.83 15.88 -10.41
C SER A 18 7.26 16.49 -9.13
N GLU A 19 6.70 17.68 -9.23
CA GLU A 19 6.14 18.40 -8.09
C GLU A 19 4.69 18.79 -8.35
N GLN A 20 3.87 18.69 -7.30
CA GLN A 20 2.49 19.18 -7.29
C GLN A 20 2.10 19.66 -5.90
N GLU A 21 0.93 20.28 -5.77
CA GLU A 21 0.35 20.60 -4.46
C GLU A 21 0.09 19.32 -3.65
N ALA A 22 0.36 19.37 -2.35
CA ALA A 22 0.08 18.23 -1.47
C ALA A 22 -1.44 18.02 -1.31
N PRO A 23 -1.94 16.77 -1.28
CA PRO A 23 -3.36 16.51 -1.14
C PRO A 23 -3.87 17.02 0.22
N LYS A 24 -5.14 17.46 0.23
CA LYS A 24 -5.86 17.81 1.45
C LYS A 24 -6.72 16.63 1.88
N ASN A 25 -6.67 16.29 3.16
CA ASN A 25 -7.51 15.24 3.72
C ASN A 25 -8.95 15.76 3.97
N THR A 26 -9.92 14.89 3.78
CA THR A 26 -11.33 15.10 4.14
C THR A 26 -11.56 14.78 5.62
N ASP A 27 -12.83 14.84 6.06
CA ASP A 27 -13.20 14.58 7.46
C ASP A 27 -12.90 13.14 7.91
N PHE A 28 -12.90 12.16 7.02
CA PHE A 28 -12.64 10.75 7.32
C PHE A 28 -11.23 10.29 6.94
N GLU A 29 -10.40 11.18 6.44
CA GLU A 29 -9.07 10.82 5.97
C GLU A 29 -7.96 11.35 6.87
N VAL A 30 -6.84 10.68 6.80
CA VAL A 30 -5.57 11.14 7.37
C VAL A 30 -4.60 11.50 6.24
N LYS A 31 -3.73 12.46 6.52
CA LYS A 31 -2.56 12.75 5.69
C LYS A 31 -1.35 12.08 6.31
N ILE A 32 -0.65 11.28 5.54
CA ILE A 32 0.56 10.56 5.94
C ILE A 32 1.77 11.20 5.27
N ALA A 33 2.83 11.48 6.06
CA ALA A 33 4.18 11.65 5.55
C ALA A 33 4.74 10.27 5.21
N VAL A 34 4.97 9.99 3.92
CA VAL A 34 5.45 8.70 3.47
C VAL A 34 6.94 8.58 3.76
N HIS A 35 7.32 7.57 4.53
CA HIS A 35 8.70 7.21 4.83
C HIS A 35 9.20 6.06 3.95
N ALA A 36 8.31 5.14 3.58
CA ALA A 36 8.58 4.05 2.66
C ALA A 36 7.32 3.65 1.89
N ALA A 37 7.48 3.14 0.68
CA ALA A 37 6.42 2.57 -0.15
C ALA A 37 6.86 1.21 -0.67
N GLY A 38 5.96 0.24 -0.69
CA GLY A 38 6.19 -1.05 -1.30
C GLY A 38 6.19 -0.97 -2.82
N VAL A 39 6.88 -1.91 -3.47
CA VAL A 39 6.90 -2.04 -4.94
C VAL A 39 6.23 -3.34 -5.32
N ASN A 40 5.14 -3.23 -6.07
CA ASN A 40 4.28 -4.33 -6.44
C ASN A 40 4.23 -4.57 -7.95
N ARG A 41 3.87 -5.78 -8.37
CA ARG A 41 3.70 -6.10 -9.78
C ARG A 41 2.68 -5.20 -10.48
N ALA A 42 1.63 -4.80 -9.75
CA ALA A 42 0.60 -3.91 -10.26
C ALA A 42 1.15 -2.53 -10.62
N ASP A 43 2.11 -1.97 -9.86
CA ASP A 43 2.77 -0.70 -10.17
C ASP A 43 3.50 -0.76 -11.53
N ILE A 44 4.17 -1.88 -11.80
CA ILE A 44 4.84 -2.11 -13.09
C ILE A 44 3.81 -2.15 -14.22
N LEU A 45 2.69 -2.86 -14.02
CA LEU A 45 1.62 -2.96 -15.01
C LEU A 45 0.93 -1.61 -15.23
N GLN A 46 0.71 -0.83 -14.16
CA GLN A 46 0.14 0.51 -14.24
C GLN A 46 1.08 1.45 -15.00
N ARG A 47 2.38 1.42 -14.70
CA ARG A 47 3.38 2.17 -15.47
C ARG A 47 3.32 1.85 -16.95
N LEU A 48 3.13 0.58 -17.32
CA LEU A 48 3.03 0.13 -18.71
C LEU A 48 1.65 0.39 -19.36
N GLY A 49 0.71 1.00 -18.63
CA GLY A 49 -0.66 1.25 -19.10
C GLY A 49 -1.55 -0.01 -19.19
N LYS A 50 -1.10 -1.12 -18.59
CA LYS A 50 -1.82 -2.41 -18.58
C LYS A 50 -2.70 -2.62 -17.35
N TYR A 51 -2.65 -1.72 -16.40
CA TYR A 51 -3.45 -1.72 -15.17
C TYR A 51 -3.78 -0.26 -14.82
N PRO A 52 -4.82 0.33 -15.44
CA PRO A 52 -5.16 1.74 -15.22
C PRO A 52 -5.67 1.95 -13.80
N ALA A 53 -5.35 3.10 -13.21
CA ALA A 53 -5.94 3.51 -11.94
C ALA A 53 -7.47 3.61 -12.08
N PRO A 54 -8.24 3.19 -11.06
CA PRO A 54 -9.69 3.37 -11.06
C PRO A 54 -10.08 4.84 -11.20
N ALA A 55 -11.27 5.11 -11.75
CA ALA A 55 -11.78 6.47 -11.89
C ALA A 55 -11.84 7.18 -10.53
N GLY A 56 -11.37 8.42 -10.46
CA GLY A 56 -11.34 9.22 -9.24
C GLY A 56 -10.16 8.94 -8.30
N ILE A 57 -9.31 7.96 -8.61
CA ILE A 57 -8.10 7.64 -7.83
C ILE A 57 -6.89 8.37 -8.42
N SER A 58 -5.94 8.69 -7.56
CA SER A 58 -4.66 9.30 -7.97
C SER A 58 -3.98 8.46 -9.05
N PRO A 59 -3.53 9.07 -10.15
CA PRO A 59 -2.77 8.36 -11.19
C PRO A 59 -1.31 8.08 -10.77
N ILE A 60 -0.86 8.65 -9.66
CA ILE A 60 0.46 8.38 -9.09
C ILE A 60 0.52 6.93 -8.66
N LEU A 61 1.61 6.24 -9.00
CA LEU A 61 1.86 4.86 -8.61
C LEU A 61 1.96 4.66 -7.10
N GLY A 62 1.97 3.41 -6.68
CA GLY A 62 2.21 2.99 -5.31
C GLY A 62 0.92 2.61 -4.59
N LEU A 63 0.80 1.32 -4.27
CA LEU A 63 -0.39 0.70 -3.69
C LEU A 63 -0.28 0.48 -2.18
N GLU A 64 0.87 0.74 -1.58
CA GLU A 64 1.07 0.61 -0.13
C GLU A 64 2.15 1.54 0.37
N VAL A 65 2.00 2.00 1.59
CA VAL A 65 2.94 2.89 2.25
C VAL A 65 3.08 2.59 3.73
N ALA A 66 4.19 3.05 4.29
CA ALA A 66 4.38 3.23 5.73
C ALA A 66 4.87 4.66 6.00
N GLY A 67 4.38 5.26 7.08
CA GLY A 67 4.72 6.64 7.41
C GLY A 67 4.12 7.11 8.72
N GLU A 68 4.13 8.41 8.90
CA GLU A 68 3.65 9.09 10.10
C GLU A 68 2.44 9.98 9.76
N ILE A 69 1.43 9.97 10.61
CA ILE A 69 0.25 10.83 10.46
C ILE A 69 0.60 12.29 10.73
N LEU A 70 0.45 13.15 9.73
CA LEU A 70 0.66 14.60 9.82
C LEU A 70 -0.61 15.38 10.16
N ALA A 71 -1.74 14.93 9.65
CA ALA A 71 -3.03 15.57 9.87
C ALA A 71 -4.16 14.53 9.86
N ILE A 72 -5.20 14.80 10.63
CA ILE A 72 -6.38 13.95 10.76
C ILE A 72 -7.64 14.76 10.43
N GLY A 73 -8.62 14.12 9.79
CA GLY A 73 -9.95 14.66 9.59
C GLY A 73 -10.77 14.65 10.89
N ARG A 74 -11.83 15.45 10.93
CA ARG A 74 -12.65 15.64 12.14
C ARG A 74 -13.39 14.38 12.61
N GLN A 75 -13.61 13.42 11.72
CA GLN A 75 -14.31 12.16 11.98
C GLN A 75 -13.37 10.96 12.19
N VAL A 76 -12.06 11.18 12.17
CA VAL A 76 -11.06 10.13 12.41
C VAL A 76 -11.12 9.70 13.86
N GLN A 77 -11.12 8.39 14.10
CA GLN A 77 -11.14 7.77 15.42
C GLN A 77 -9.99 6.77 15.56
N GLY A 78 -9.46 6.64 16.79
CA GLY A 78 -8.43 5.65 17.11
C GLY A 78 -7.01 5.99 16.65
N PHE A 79 -6.81 7.13 15.96
CA PHE A 79 -5.52 7.60 15.51
C PHE A 79 -5.29 9.06 15.85
N GLN A 80 -4.04 9.44 15.98
CA GLN A 80 -3.62 10.81 16.26
C GLN A 80 -2.41 11.21 15.40
N LYS A 81 -2.15 12.50 15.33
CA LYS A 81 -0.94 13.03 14.69
C LYS A 81 0.30 12.47 15.38
N GLY A 82 1.29 12.05 14.58
CA GLY A 82 2.51 11.41 15.06
C GLY A 82 2.44 9.87 15.11
N ASP A 83 1.27 9.27 14.94
CA ASP A 83 1.16 7.82 14.91
C ASP A 83 1.87 7.24 13.69
N ARG A 84 2.58 6.14 13.93
CA ARG A 84 3.25 5.35 12.88
C ARG A 84 2.26 4.36 12.29
N VAL A 85 1.99 4.50 11.00
CA VAL A 85 0.97 3.71 10.31
C VAL A 85 1.46 3.16 8.99
N MET A 86 0.86 2.05 8.59
CA MET A 86 0.94 1.50 7.25
C MET A 86 -0.47 1.39 6.65
N ALA A 87 -0.58 1.44 5.33
CA ALA A 87 -1.87 1.39 4.65
C ALA A 87 -1.78 0.76 3.28
N LEU A 88 -2.83 0.03 2.90
CA LEU A 88 -3.12 -0.31 1.52
C LEU A 88 -3.78 0.90 0.85
N LEU A 89 -3.38 1.20 -0.38
CA LEU A 89 -3.85 2.34 -1.16
C LEU A 89 -4.43 1.87 -2.50
N ALA A 90 -5.29 2.68 -3.08
CA ALA A 90 -5.71 2.50 -4.46
C ALA A 90 -4.75 3.18 -5.47
N GLY A 91 -3.80 3.96 -4.99
CA GLY A 91 -2.77 4.69 -5.72
C GLY A 91 -2.21 5.85 -4.89
N GLY A 92 -1.17 6.52 -5.38
CA GLY A 92 -0.61 7.71 -4.74
C GLY A 92 0.57 7.48 -3.81
N GLY A 93 0.98 6.22 -3.58
CA GLY A 93 2.03 5.87 -2.62
C GLY A 93 3.43 6.39 -2.98
N TYR A 94 3.73 6.60 -4.25
CA TYR A 94 5.03 7.11 -4.69
C TYR A 94 5.11 8.64 -4.66
N ALA A 95 4.74 9.20 -3.52
CA ALA A 95 4.78 10.64 -3.23
C ALA A 95 5.22 10.90 -1.79
N GLN A 96 5.65 12.12 -1.49
CA GLN A 96 6.02 12.50 -0.12
C GLN A 96 4.84 12.47 0.86
N PHE A 97 3.62 12.73 0.34
CA PHE A 97 2.40 12.75 1.15
C PHE A 97 1.28 12.02 0.42
N VAL A 98 0.49 11.26 1.17
CA VAL A 98 -0.72 10.60 0.68
C VAL A 98 -1.87 10.87 1.65
N VAL A 99 -3.10 10.87 1.15
CA VAL A 99 -4.30 10.86 1.99
C VAL A 99 -5.01 9.52 1.83
N VAL A 100 -5.53 9.00 2.94
CA VAL A 100 -6.20 7.70 2.98
C VAL A 100 -7.30 7.72 4.05
N ASP A 101 -8.39 7.01 3.79
CA ASP A 101 -9.43 6.80 4.79
C ASP A 101 -8.86 6.10 6.03
N TYR A 102 -9.14 6.63 7.21
CA TYR A 102 -8.56 6.13 8.47
C TYR A 102 -8.90 4.65 8.75
N ARG A 103 -10.00 4.14 8.18
CA ARG A 103 -10.42 2.73 8.35
C ARG A 103 -9.51 1.73 7.61
N LEU A 104 -8.66 2.21 6.71
CA LEU A 104 -7.66 1.42 5.98
C LEU A 104 -6.28 1.44 6.65
N LEU A 105 -6.14 2.17 7.75
CA LEU A 105 -4.88 2.27 8.48
C LEU A 105 -4.64 1.05 9.35
N MET A 106 -3.39 0.64 9.40
CA MET A 106 -2.87 -0.36 10.33
C MET A 106 -1.73 0.27 11.14
N PRO A 107 -1.76 0.21 12.48
CA PRO A 107 -0.65 0.69 13.29
C PRO A 107 0.59 -0.16 13.05
N ILE A 108 1.76 0.47 12.96
CA ILE A 108 3.03 -0.25 12.81
C ILE A 108 3.47 -0.80 14.16
N PRO A 109 3.69 -2.12 14.29
CA PRO A 109 4.27 -2.70 15.51
C PRO A 109 5.60 -2.04 15.89
N LYS A 110 5.88 -1.89 17.17
CA LYS A 110 7.06 -1.16 17.66
C LYS A 110 8.39 -1.70 17.18
N HIS A 111 8.47 -3.00 16.91
CA HIS A 111 9.69 -3.69 16.46
C HIS A 111 9.94 -3.59 14.95
N LEU A 112 8.99 -3.07 14.17
CA LEU A 112 9.15 -2.88 12.74
C LEU A 112 9.56 -1.43 12.42
N ASP A 113 10.48 -1.27 11.49
CA ASP A 113 10.76 0.02 10.87
C ASP A 113 9.78 0.33 9.73
N TYR A 114 9.88 1.52 9.14
CA TYR A 114 9.00 1.92 8.04
C TYR A 114 9.22 1.11 6.76
N ILE A 115 10.47 0.68 6.50
CA ILE A 115 10.80 -0.10 5.30
C ILE A 115 10.16 -1.48 5.39
N GLN A 116 10.28 -2.14 6.54
CA GLN A 116 9.64 -3.43 6.79
C GLN A 116 8.11 -3.32 6.74
N ALA A 117 7.56 -2.29 7.38
CA ALA A 117 6.12 -2.08 7.44
C ALA A 117 5.50 -1.77 6.07
N ALA A 118 6.21 -1.05 5.19
CA ALA A 118 5.70 -0.70 3.87
C ALA A 118 5.47 -1.89 2.93
N GLY A 119 6.11 -3.04 3.19
CA GLY A 119 5.93 -4.25 2.39
C GLY A 119 4.89 -5.23 2.96
N ILE A 120 4.07 -4.82 3.93
CA ILE A 120 3.08 -5.70 4.57
C ILE A 120 1.68 -5.58 3.95
N PRO A 121 1.10 -4.38 3.75
CA PRO A 121 -0.32 -4.23 3.43
C PRO A 121 -0.77 -5.02 2.21
N GLU A 122 -0.09 -4.88 1.08
CA GLU A 122 -0.49 -5.49 -0.18
C GLU A 122 -0.41 -7.02 -0.12
N VAL A 123 0.73 -7.56 0.30
CA VAL A 123 1.01 -8.98 0.21
C VAL A 123 0.32 -9.79 1.29
N PHE A 124 0.26 -9.28 2.53
CA PHE A 124 -0.40 -10.01 3.62
C PHE A 124 -1.92 -9.97 3.52
N LEU A 125 -2.52 -8.83 3.12
CA LEU A 125 -3.97 -8.76 2.90
C LEU A 125 -4.39 -9.64 1.72
N THR A 126 -3.62 -9.65 0.63
CA THR A 126 -3.86 -10.54 -0.52
C THR A 126 -3.74 -12.00 -0.12
N ALA A 127 -2.69 -12.37 0.61
CA ALA A 127 -2.49 -13.74 1.08
C ALA A 127 -3.60 -14.17 2.07
N TYR A 128 -3.98 -13.30 3.00
CA TYR A 128 -5.06 -13.58 3.95
C TYR A 128 -6.39 -13.81 3.23
N GLN A 129 -6.75 -12.91 2.32
CA GLN A 129 -7.98 -13.03 1.55
C GLN A 129 -8.04 -14.32 0.73
N THR A 130 -6.94 -14.67 0.07
CA THR A 130 -6.88 -15.88 -0.77
C THR A 130 -6.89 -17.17 0.04
N LEU A 131 -6.15 -17.24 1.14
CA LEU A 131 -6.08 -18.44 1.97
C LEU A 131 -7.36 -18.66 2.78
N PHE A 132 -7.81 -17.65 3.50
CA PHE A 132 -8.84 -17.83 4.52
C PHE A 132 -10.23 -17.42 4.06
N THR A 133 -10.36 -16.26 3.39
CA THR A 133 -11.68 -15.78 2.98
C THR A 133 -12.22 -16.53 1.76
N LEU A 134 -11.38 -16.71 0.74
CA LEU A 134 -11.77 -17.38 -0.51
C LEU A 134 -11.46 -18.88 -0.49
N GLY A 135 -10.27 -19.25 -0.04
CA GLY A 135 -9.80 -20.61 0.03
C GLY A 135 -10.34 -21.41 1.22
N ALA A 136 -10.91 -20.71 2.22
CA ALA A 136 -11.49 -21.31 3.44
C ALA A 136 -10.54 -22.33 4.13
N LEU A 137 -9.22 -22.08 4.08
CA LEU A 137 -8.19 -22.93 4.69
C LEU A 137 -8.47 -23.12 6.19
N ARG A 138 -8.42 -24.37 6.63
CA ARG A 138 -8.65 -24.78 8.02
C ARG A 138 -7.37 -25.33 8.66
N PRO A 139 -7.25 -25.29 10.00
CA PRO A 139 -6.13 -25.89 10.70
C PRO A 139 -5.92 -27.37 10.31
N LYS A 140 -4.66 -27.79 10.13
CA LYS A 140 -4.23 -29.13 9.73
C LYS A 140 -4.50 -29.51 8.27
N GLU A 141 -5.04 -28.64 7.45
CA GLU A 141 -5.10 -28.87 6.00
C GLU A 141 -3.73 -28.63 5.35
N GLN A 142 -3.55 -29.18 4.17
CA GLN A 142 -2.37 -28.95 3.34
C GLN A 142 -2.72 -27.97 2.22
N VAL A 143 -1.84 -27.02 1.99
CA VAL A 143 -2.00 -26.01 0.94
C VAL A 143 -0.82 -26.06 -0.03
N LEU A 144 -1.10 -26.02 -1.33
CA LEU A 144 -0.11 -25.86 -2.37
C LEU A 144 -0.08 -24.38 -2.79
N LEU A 145 1.08 -23.76 -2.69
CA LEU A 145 1.28 -22.34 -3.06
C LEU A 145 2.18 -22.28 -4.30
N HIS A 146 1.60 -21.85 -5.44
CA HIS A 146 2.38 -21.53 -6.62
C HIS A 146 3.14 -20.20 -6.41
N ALA A 147 4.35 -20.10 -6.99
CA ALA A 147 5.23 -18.94 -6.84
C ALA A 147 5.53 -18.57 -5.36
N GLY A 148 5.82 -19.57 -4.53
CA GLY A 148 6.06 -19.40 -3.10
C GLY A 148 7.17 -18.38 -2.72
N ALA A 149 8.09 -18.07 -3.64
CA ALA A 149 9.13 -17.05 -3.46
C ALA A 149 8.69 -15.62 -3.80
N SER A 150 7.44 -15.41 -4.27
CA SER A 150 6.90 -14.06 -4.47
C SER A 150 6.54 -13.40 -3.14
N GLY A 151 6.33 -12.07 -3.14
CA GLY A 151 5.89 -11.35 -1.95
C GLY A 151 4.62 -11.96 -1.34
N VAL A 152 3.58 -12.19 -2.15
CA VAL A 152 2.34 -12.87 -1.70
C VAL A 152 2.61 -14.30 -1.27
N GLY A 153 3.48 -15.05 -1.99
CA GLY A 153 3.83 -16.41 -1.64
C GLY A 153 4.51 -16.52 -0.28
N THR A 154 5.50 -15.68 -0.01
CA THR A 154 6.20 -15.65 1.29
C THR A 154 5.29 -15.23 2.44
N ALA A 155 4.37 -14.27 2.22
CA ALA A 155 3.34 -13.91 3.18
C ALA A 155 2.36 -15.08 3.44
N ALA A 156 1.91 -15.75 2.37
CA ALA A 156 1.01 -16.90 2.47
C ALA A 156 1.62 -18.07 3.26
N ILE A 157 2.92 -18.36 3.05
CA ILE A 157 3.65 -19.39 3.81
C ILE A 157 3.64 -19.04 5.30
N GLN A 158 3.96 -17.79 5.66
CA GLN A 158 3.97 -17.34 7.05
C GLN A 158 2.58 -17.44 7.69
N LEU A 159 1.55 -16.98 7.00
CA LEU A 159 0.17 -17.05 7.50
C LEU A 159 -0.31 -18.49 7.66
N ALA A 160 -0.06 -19.37 6.66
CA ALA A 160 -0.45 -20.77 6.75
C ALA A 160 0.30 -21.53 7.86
N TYR A 161 1.56 -21.16 8.14
CA TYR A 161 2.33 -21.73 9.24
C TYR A 161 1.83 -21.30 10.62
N ALA A 162 1.35 -20.07 10.74
CA ALA A 162 0.85 -19.48 11.99
C ALA A 162 -0.59 -19.89 12.32
N TRP A 163 -1.32 -20.47 11.34
CA TRP A 163 -2.73 -20.89 11.46
C TRP A 163 -2.88 -22.30 12.07
#